data_8884c717bbbc9aaab827c1dc0f4bcffb
#
_entry.id   8884c717bbbc9aaab827c1dc0f4bcffb
#
_cell.length_a   1.000
_cell.length_b   1.000
_cell.length_c   1.000
_cell.angle_alpha   90.00
_cell.angle_beta   90.00
_cell.angle_gamma   90.00
#
_symmetry.space_group_name_H-M   'P 1'
#
loop_
_entity.id
_entity.type
_entity.pdbx_description
1 polymer ?
#
loop_
_entity_poly.entity_id
_entity_poly.type
_entity_poly.pdbx_seq_one_letter_code
_entity_poly.pdbx_strand_id
1 'polypeptide(L)'
;MNCKRGGLVIISHNNIRDFEANLVRQVCNDVETEPPLQPLDGEIINGLTGDEARPDLRARGFWRHGQNAYFDVRVTNTNSASQSNLTAAKVYAKHEKEKKKNYNQRIMQIEHGTFTPLIYSVNGGIGPECEQFHKHLAEKIAEKSGEQYTSILTWIRCKLSFLLLRAALMCVRASRPHTTKNETTTTTDFALACRDARIN
;
A
#
# COMPACT_ATOMS: atom_id res chain seq x y z
N MET A 1 3.32 16.35 -3.54
CA MET A 1 2.09 16.70 -4.27
C MET A 1 0.93 16.58 -3.33
N ASN A 2 0.25 17.66 -2.99
CA ASN A 2 -1.00 17.58 -2.25
C ASN A 2 -2.14 17.52 -3.26
N CYS A 3 -2.61 16.31 -3.55
CA CYS A 3 -3.80 16.14 -4.37
C CYS A 3 -5.02 16.67 -3.60
N LYS A 4 -5.63 17.76 -4.07
CA LYS A 4 -6.83 18.36 -3.45
C LYS A 4 -8.11 17.53 -3.71
N ARG A 5 -8.03 16.51 -4.57
CA ARG A 5 -9.15 15.59 -4.88
C ARG A 5 -8.94 14.27 -4.16
N GLY A 6 -9.54 14.14 -2.97
CA GLY A 6 -9.36 12.99 -2.08
C GLY A 6 -9.57 11.62 -2.72
N GLY A 7 -10.50 11.49 -3.68
CA GLY A 7 -10.76 10.22 -4.37
C GLY A 7 -9.55 9.62 -5.10
N LEU A 8 -8.65 10.44 -5.67
CA LEU A 8 -7.46 9.94 -6.36
C LEU A 8 -6.40 9.40 -5.42
N VAL A 9 -6.32 9.94 -4.21
CA VAL A 9 -5.43 9.43 -3.15
C VAL A 9 -5.89 8.05 -2.72
N ILE A 10 -7.20 7.86 -2.54
CA ILE A 10 -7.80 6.57 -2.18
C ILE A 10 -7.58 5.52 -3.27
N ILE A 11 -7.82 5.88 -4.55
CA ILE A 11 -7.58 4.98 -5.69
C ILE A 11 -6.11 4.55 -5.74
N SER A 12 -5.20 5.48 -5.53
CA SER A 12 -3.76 5.20 -5.51
C SER A 12 -3.37 4.25 -4.38
N HIS A 13 -3.89 4.49 -3.18
CA HIS A 13 -3.70 3.63 -2.02
C HIS A 13 -4.22 2.22 -2.30
N ASN A 14 -5.47 2.10 -2.75
CA ASN A 14 -6.10 0.81 -3.04
C ASN A 14 -5.34 0.02 -4.11
N ASN A 15 -4.83 0.67 -5.16
CA ASN A 15 -4.03 0.00 -6.19
C ASN A 15 -2.76 -0.63 -5.62
N ILE A 16 -2.08 0.03 -4.68
CA ILE A 16 -0.87 -0.51 -4.03
C ILE A 16 -1.27 -1.63 -3.07
N ARG A 17 -2.28 -1.43 -2.23
CA ARG A 17 -2.81 -2.46 -1.33
C ARG A 17 -3.17 -3.74 -2.09
N ASP A 18 -3.93 -3.62 -3.17
CA ASP A 18 -4.39 -4.75 -3.96
C ASP A 18 -3.24 -5.45 -4.68
N PHE A 19 -2.24 -4.70 -5.13
CA PHE A 19 -1.01 -5.27 -5.67
C PHE A 19 -0.27 -6.11 -4.63
N GLU A 20 -0.03 -5.57 -3.43
CA GLU A 20 0.63 -6.30 -2.35
C GLU A 20 -0.19 -7.53 -1.91
N ALA A 21 -1.51 -7.39 -1.80
CA ALA A 21 -2.40 -8.49 -1.49
C ALA A 21 -2.28 -9.64 -2.51
N ASN A 22 -2.21 -9.31 -3.80
CA ASN A 22 -2.07 -10.31 -4.87
C ASN A 22 -0.72 -11.02 -4.83
N LEU A 23 0.35 -10.34 -4.45
CA LEU A 23 1.66 -10.96 -4.25
C LEU A 23 1.67 -11.89 -3.03
N VAL A 24 1.12 -11.42 -1.91
CA VAL A 24 1.05 -12.21 -0.67
C VAL A 24 0.18 -13.47 -0.86
N ARG A 25 -0.89 -13.41 -1.66
CA ARG A 25 -1.71 -14.59 -2.01
C ARG A 25 -0.94 -15.67 -2.77
N GLN A 26 0.17 -15.34 -3.42
CA GLN A 26 1.00 -16.36 -4.06
C GLN A 26 1.72 -17.25 -3.05
N VAL A 27 1.98 -16.76 -1.84
CA VAL A 27 2.77 -17.45 -0.80
C VAL A 27 1.99 -17.78 0.46
N CYS A 28 0.86 -17.14 0.71
CA CYS A 28 -0.02 -17.35 1.85
C CYS A 28 -1.42 -17.76 1.38
N ASN A 29 -2.05 -18.71 2.07
CA ASN A 29 -3.37 -19.22 1.68
C ASN A 29 -4.54 -18.41 2.28
N ASP A 30 -4.33 -17.78 3.44
CA ASP A 30 -5.35 -17.00 4.16
C ASP A 30 -4.95 -15.52 4.13
N VAL A 31 -5.42 -14.83 3.10
CA VAL A 31 -5.11 -13.41 2.86
C VAL A 31 -6.40 -12.62 2.74
N GLU A 32 -6.60 -11.69 3.66
CA GLU A 32 -7.77 -10.83 3.75
C GLU A 32 -7.37 -9.36 3.60
N THR A 33 -8.18 -8.61 2.87
CA THR A 33 -8.04 -7.14 2.73
C THR A 33 -9.01 -6.45 3.67
N GLU A 34 -8.54 -5.38 4.34
CA GLU A 34 -9.29 -4.59 5.30
C GLU A 34 -9.94 -5.43 6.43
N PRO A 35 -9.19 -6.35 7.06
CA PRO A 35 -9.74 -7.18 8.12
C PRO A 35 -10.19 -6.31 9.31
N PRO A 36 -11.39 -6.53 9.85
CA PRO A 36 -11.80 -5.86 11.09
C PRO A 36 -10.92 -6.37 12.25
N LEU A 37 -10.45 -5.45 13.10
CA LEU A 37 -9.77 -5.82 14.33
C LEU A 37 -10.77 -5.87 15.49
N GLN A 38 -10.56 -6.77 16.42
CA GLN A 38 -11.35 -6.80 17.65
C GLN A 38 -11.08 -5.54 18.50
N PRO A 39 -12.10 -4.99 19.19
CA PRO A 39 -11.92 -3.81 20.03
C PRO A 39 -11.01 -4.12 21.22
N LEU A 40 -10.33 -3.09 21.75
CA LEU A 40 -9.66 -3.16 23.03
C LEU A 40 -10.69 -3.27 24.16
N ASP A 41 -10.34 -3.93 25.25
CA ASP A 41 -11.20 -4.02 26.45
C ASP A 41 -11.57 -2.62 26.94
N GLY A 42 -12.89 -2.36 27.05
CA GLY A 42 -13.44 -1.06 27.44
C GLY A 42 -13.62 -0.04 26.30
N GLU A 43 -13.27 -0.37 25.08
CA GLU A 43 -13.54 0.45 23.90
C GLU A 43 -15.02 0.30 23.48
N ILE A 44 -15.80 1.37 23.68
CA ILE A 44 -17.19 1.38 23.20
C ILE A 44 -17.13 1.63 21.69
N ILE A 45 -17.45 0.60 20.92
CA ILE A 45 -17.67 0.76 19.48
C ILE A 45 -19.01 1.51 19.31
N ASN A 46 -18.95 2.84 19.29
CA ASN A 46 -20.10 3.62 18.88
C ASN A 46 -20.25 3.43 17.37
N GLY A 47 -21.30 2.71 16.95
CA GLY A 47 -21.60 2.38 15.56
C GLY A 47 -21.84 3.58 14.62
N LEU A 48 -21.54 4.79 15.06
CA LEU A 48 -21.64 6.05 14.32
C LEU A 48 -20.28 6.70 14.01
N THR A 49 -19.19 6.29 14.66
CA THR A 49 -17.85 6.73 14.31
C THR A 49 -17.16 5.60 13.59
N GLY A 50 -17.11 5.66 12.26
CA GLY A 50 -16.50 4.66 11.38
C GLY A 50 -14.96 4.54 11.50
N ASP A 51 -14.43 4.71 12.69
CA ASP A 51 -13.01 4.62 13.03
C ASP A 51 -12.67 3.24 13.62
N GLU A 52 -13.26 2.20 13.03
CA GLU A 52 -12.73 0.86 13.23
C GLU A 52 -11.31 0.83 12.68
N ALA A 53 -10.34 0.63 13.56
CA ALA A 53 -8.95 0.46 13.14
C ALA A 53 -8.87 -0.78 12.23
N ARG A 54 -8.76 -0.56 10.93
CA ARG A 54 -8.65 -1.61 9.91
C ARG A 54 -7.27 -1.52 9.28
N PRO A 55 -6.40 -2.50 9.49
CA PRO A 55 -5.21 -2.63 8.66
C PRO A 55 -5.60 -3.01 7.24
N ASP A 56 -4.78 -2.66 6.27
CA ASP A 56 -5.08 -2.89 4.86
C ASP A 56 -5.05 -4.35 4.46
N LEU A 57 -4.26 -5.17 5.15
CA LEU A 57 -4.03 -6.56 4.77
C LEU A 57 -3.74 -7.43 6.01
N ARG A 58 -4.29 -8.64 6.02
CA ARG A 58 -3.92 -9.74 6.91
C ARG A 58 -3.44 -10.92 6.09
N ALA A 59 -2.38 -11.59 6.54
CA ALA A 59 -1.92 -12.84 5.95
C ALA A 59 -1.45 -13.81 7.04
N ARG A 60 -1.89 -15.05 6.97
CA ARG A 60 -1.46 -16.08 7.92
C ARG A 60 -0.21 -16.79 7.43
N GLY A 61 0.79 -16.88 8.30
CA GLY A 61 2.02 -17.62 8.00
C GLY A 61 3.05 -16.83 7.19
N PHE A 62 2.90 -15.51 7.06
CA PHE A 62 3.84 -14.69 6.30
C PHE A 62 5.21 -14.62 6.97
N TRP A 63 5.31 -14.12 8.21
CA TRP A 63 6.57 -14.05 8.95
C TRP A 63 6.89 -15.36 9.69
N ARG A 64 5.89 -15.96 10.33
CA ARG A 64 6.01 -17.20 11.09
C ARG A 64 4.85 -18.13 10.77
N HIS A 65 5.14 -19.40 10.64
CA HIS A 65 4.11 -20.41 10.39
C HIS A 65 2.98 -20.33 11.43
N GLY A 66 1.73 -20.31 10.96
CA GLY A 66 0.54 -20.31 11.80
C GLY A 66 0.18 -18.95 12.44
N GLN A 67 1.06 -17.94 12.42
CA GLN A 67 0.80 -16.62 12.99
C GLN A 67 0.21 -15.65 11.94
N ASN A 68 -0.74 -14.82 12.38
CA ASN A 68 -1.26 -13.74 11.55
C ASN A 68 -0.27 -12.57 11.49
N ALA A 69 -0.04 -12.08 10.28
CA ALA A 69 0.71 -10.86 10.01
C ALA A 69 -0.24 -9.82 9.42
N TYR A 70 -0.21 -8.61 9.96
CA TYR A 70 -1.03 -7.49 9.54
C TYR A 70 -0.15 -6.42 8.91
N PHE A 71 -0.63 -5.82 7.83
CA PHE A 71 0.08 -4.81 7.05
C PHE A 71 -0.82 -3.62 6.81
N ASP A 72 -0.22 -2.42 6.79
CA ASP A 72 -0.93 -1.20 6.50
C ASP A 72 -0.11 -0.32 5.57
N VAL A 73 -0.69 0.03 4.44
CA VAL A 73 -0.07 0.79 3.35
C VAL A 73 -0.19 2.28 3.63
N ARG A 74 0.89 3.02 3.43
CA ARG A 74 0.87 4.47 3.43
C ARG A 74 1.73 5.04 2.33
N VAL A 75 1.15 5.88 1.48
CA VAL A 75 1.89 6.64 0.48
C VAL A 75 2.13 8.05 1.00
N THR A 76 3.39 8.47 1.11
CA THR A 76 3.77 9.78 1.64
C THR A 76 4.53 10.61 0.60
N ASN A 77 4.41 11.92 0.70
CA ASN A 77 5.21 12.85 -0.09
C ASN A 77 6.37 13.38 0.78
N THR A 78 7.56 12.82 0.60
CA THR A 78 8.76 13.20 1.35
C THR A 78 9.21 14.63 1.07
N ASN A 79 8.74 15.24 -0.04
CA ASN A 79 9.07 16.62 -0.43
C ASN A 79 7.94 17.60 -0.10
N SER A 80 7.00 17.23 0.77
CA SER A 80 5.95 18.17 1.19
C SER A 80 6.52 19.26 2.07
N ALA A 81 5.92 20.45 2.04
CA ALA A 81 6.35 21.60 2.83
C ALA A 81 6.43 21.28 4.35
N SER A 82 5.54 20.44 4.85
CA SER A 82 5.51 19.98 6.25
C SER A 82 6.66 19.02 6.61
N GLN A 83 7.40 18.52 5.63
CA GLN A 83 8.49 17.55 5.80
C GLN A 83 9.81 18.03 5.22
N SER A 84 9.87 19.28 4.71
CA SER A 84 11.03 19.87 4.03
C SER A 84 12.32 19.85 4.84
N ASN A 85 12.21 19.86 6.18
CA ASN A 85 13.35 19.85 7.11
C ASN A 85 13.80 18.44 7.52
N LEU A 86 13.17 17.38 6.96
CA LEU A 86 13.47 16.01 7.31
C LEU A 86 14.08 15.28 6.10
N THR A 87 15.06 14.41 6.38
CA THR A 87 15.52 13.45 5.37
C THR A 87 14.44 12.42 5.09
N ALA A 88 14.44 11.84 3.88
CA ALA A 88 13.47 10.78 3.52
C ALA A 88 13.44 9.63 4.54
N ALA A 89 14.62 9.21 5.04
CA ALA A 89 14.72 8.17 6.07
C ALA A 89 13.99 8.56 7.38
N LYS A 90 14.12 9.81 7.83
CA LYS A 90 13.41 10.31 9.03
C LYS A 90 11.89 10.37 8.78
N VAL A 91 11.47 10.70 7.57
CA VAL A 91 10.05 10.71 7.19
C VAL A 91 9.47 9.30 7.26
N TYR A 92 10.16 8.30 6.69
CA TYR A 92 9.71 6.90 6.77
C TYR A 92 9.62 6.42 8.21
N ALA A 93 10.68 6.58 9.00
CA ALA A 93 10.70 6.18 10.41
C ALA A 93 9.58 6.86 11.24
N LYS A 94 9.28 8.13 10.97
CA LYS A 94 8.16 8.84 11.60
C LYS A 94 6.84 8.18 11.30
N HIS A 95 6.57 7.85 10.03
CA HIS A 95 5.31 7.23 9.61
C HIS A 95 5.20 5.77 10.08
N GLU A 96 6.29 5.01 10.07
CA GLU A 96 6.33 3.67 10.64
C GLU A 96 5.99 3.69 12.15
N LYS A 97 6.59 4.60 12.90
CA LYS A 97 6.31 4.79 14.33
C LYS A 97 4.84 5.18 14.59
N GLU A 98 4.29 6.10 13.78
CA GLU A 98 2.90 6.52 13.86
C GLU A 98 1.94 5.35 13.63
N LYS A 99 2.16 4.56 12.58
CA LYS A 99 1.35 3.37 12.30
C LYS A 99 1.47 2.32 13.39
N LYS A 100 2.68 2.05 13.89
CA LYS A 100 2.89 1.14 15.01
C LYS A 100 2.18 1.60 16.28
N LYS A 101 2.18 2.89 16.58
CA LYS A 101 1.44 3.42 17.72
C LYS A 101 -0.06 3.13 17.63
N ASN A 102 -0.62 3.19 16.43
CA ASN A 102 -2.06 3.01 16.21
C ASN A 102 -2.50 1.52 16.25
N TYR A 103 -1.68 0.62 15.73
CA TYR A 103 -2.07 -0.77 15.51
C TYR A 103 -1.39 -1.79 16.40
N ASN A 104 -0.13 -1.53 16.81
CA ASN A 104 0.72 -2.57 17.38
C ASN A 104 0.17 -3.17 18.67
N GLN A 105 -0.35 -2.31 19.55
CA GLN A 105 -0.91 -2.78 20.84
C GLN A 105 -2.08 -3.74 20.61
N ARG A 106 -3.05 -3.35 19.79
CA ARG A 106 -4.24 -4.16 19.50
C ARG A 106 -3.86 -5.48 18.81
N ILE A 107 -3.01 -5.41 17.80
CA ILE A 107 -2.61 -6.60 17.03
C ILE A 107 -1.78 -7.56 17.89
N MET A 108 -0.88 -7.08 18.73
CA MET A 108 -0.07 -7.95 19.59
C MET A 108 -0.85 -8.54 20.76
N GLN A 109 -1.69 -7.75 21.41
CA GLN A 109 -2.38 -8.17 22.65
C GLN A 109 -3.67 -8.96 22.40
N ILE A 110 -4.42 -8.61 21.35
CA ILE A 110 -5.73 -9.22 21.07
C ILE A 110 -5.64 -10.23 19.94
N GLU A 111 -5.06 -9.84 18.82
CA GLU A 111 -4.97 -10.69 17.63
C GLU A 111 -3.80 -11.69 17.71
N HIS A 112 -2.90 -11.55 18.68
CA HIS A 112 -1.67 -12.35 18.84
C HIS A 112 -0.84 -12.45 17.56
N GLY A 113 -0.90 -11.37 16.73
CA GLY A 113 -0.25 -11.25 15.45
C GLY A 113 0.97 -10.33 15.47
N THR A 114 1.53 -10.11 14.29
CA THR A 114 2.59 -9.12 14.03
C THR A 114 2.05 -8.00 13.17
N PHE A 115 2.58 -6.80 13.32
CA PHE A 115 2.22 -5.64 12.50
C PHE A 115 3.45 -5.08 11.78
N THR A 116 3.33 -4.84 10.48
CA THR A 116 4.37 -4.25 9.64
C THR A 116 3.79 -3.12 8.80
N PRO A 117 4.20 -1.87 9.03
CA PRO A 117 3.80 -0.75 8.19
C PRO A 117 4.50 -0.77 6.84
N LEU A 118 3.76 -0.59 5.76
CA LEU A 118 4.27 -0.54 4.39
C LEU A 118 4.28 0.92 3.90
N ILE A 119 5.39 1.61 4.13
CA ILE A 119 5.52 3.04 3.81
C ILE A 119 6.18 3.23 2.45
N TYR A 120 5.46 3.90 1.54
CA TYR A 120 5.90 4.26 0.19
C TYR A 120 6.03 5.77 0.05
N SER A 121 6.96 6.22 -0.77
CA SER A 121 7.04 7.61 -1.22
C SER A 121 6.47 7.75 -2.63
N VAL A 122 5.80 8.88 -2.89
CA VAL A 122 5.35 9.25 -4.26
C VAL A 122 6.51 9.32 -5.27
N ASN A 123 7.76 9.40 -4.79
CA ASN A 123 8.96 9.43 -5.62
C ASN A 123 9.58 8.03 -5.84
N GLY A 124 8.90 6.96 -5.45
CA GLY A 124 9.36 5.58 -5.62
C GLY A 124 10.22 5.01 -4.49
N GLY A 125 10.51 5.79 -3.42
CA GLY A 125 11.21 5.28 -2.25
C GLY A 125 10.30 4.44 -1.35
N ILE A 126 10.90 3.57 -0.55
CA ILE A 126 10.23 2.70 0.41
C ILE A 126 10.86 2.80 1.80
N GLY A 127 10.06 2.60 2.84
CA GLY A 127 10.54 2.54 4.23
C GLY A 127 11.30 1.23 4.53
N PRO A 128 12.16 1.22 5.57
CA PRO A 128 12.96 0.05 5.94
C PRO A 128 12.14 -1.23 6.20
N GLU A 129 10.99 -1.11 6.87
CA GLU A 129 10.13 -2.27 7.14
C GLU A 129 9.44 -2.78 5.88
N CYS A 130 9.04 -1.88 4.99
CA CYS A 130 8.53 -2.23 3.68
C CYS A 130 9.61 -2.91 2.81
N GLU A 131 10.86 -2.49 2.90
CA GLU A 131 11.98 -3.15 2.22
C GLU A 131 12.20 -4.58 2.73
N GLN A 132 12.16 -4.79 4.05
CA GLN A 132 12.25 -6.12 4.64
C GLN A 132 11.08 -7.02 4.23
N PHE A 133 9.87 -6.47 4.20
CA PHE A 133 8.69 -7.17 3.70
C PHE A 133 8.88 -7.65 2.25
N HIS A 134 9.32 -6.78 1.34
CA HIS A 134 9.54 -7.18 -0.06
C HIS A 134 10.65 -8.21 -0.23
N LYS A 135 11.74 -8.11 0.54
CA LYS A 135 12.81 -9.11 0.51
C LYS A 135 12.28 -10.49 0.92
N HIS A 136 11.57 -10.56 2.04
CA HIS A 136 10.99 -11.81 2.53
C HIS A 136 9.90 -12.36 1.60
N LEU A 137 9.07 -11.50 1.03
CA LEU A 137 8.07 -11.89 0.03
C LEU A 137 8.73 -12.47 -1.22
N ALA A 138 9.78 -11.83 -1.73
CA ALA A 138 10.53 -12.32 -2.89
C ALA A 138 11.23 -13.67 -2.63
N GLU A 139 11.75 -13.89 -1.42
CA GLU A 139 12.29 -15.18 -0.99
C GLU A 139 11.23 -16.28 -1.03
N LYS A 140 10.06 -16.04 -0.43
CA LYS A 140 8.95 -17.00 -0.43
C LYS A 140 8.42 -17.31 -1.83
N ILE A 141 8.32 -16.30 -2.70
CA ILE A 141 7.91 -16.51 -4.09
C ILE A 141 8.96 -17.33 -4.83
N ALA A 142 10.24 -17.00 -4.66
CA ALA A 142 11.36 -17.73 -5.28
C ALA A 142 11.38 -19.21 -4.86
N GLU A 143 11.22 -19.49 -3.57
CA GLU A 143 11.14 -20.86 -3.03
C GLU A 143 9.96 -21.64 -3.65
N LYS A 144 8.82 -20.99 -3.86
CA LYS A 144 7.61 -21.63 -4.40
C LYS A 144 7.65 -21.79 -5.92
N SER A 145 8.16 -20.81 -6.66
CA SER A 145 8.16 -20.80 -8.13
C SER A 145 9.41 -21.45 -8.74
N GLY A 146 10.50 -21.53 -7.98
CA GLY A 146 11.81 -21.94 -8.50
C GLY A 146 12.54 -20.84 -9.30
N GLU A 147 12.00 -19.61 -9.32
CA GLU A 147 12.61 -18.47 -9.99
C GLU A 147 13.72 -17.84 -9.15
N GLN A 148 14.59 -17.06 -9.80
CA GLN A 148 15.67 -16.35 -9.10
C GLN A 148 15.12 -15.23 -8.22
N TYR A 149 15.51 -15.18 -6.94
CA TYR A 149 15.17 -14.14 -5.98
C TYR A 149 15.36 -12.72 -6.52
N THR A 150 16.51 -12.45 -7.15
CA THR A 150 16.84 -11.12 -7.69
C THR A 150 15.89 -10.68 -8.80
N SER A 151 15.46 -11.63 -9.64
CA SER A 151 14.48 -11.35 -10.71
C SER A 151 13.13 -10.98 -10.14
N ILE A 152 12.65 -11.72 -9.14
CA ILE A 152 11.38 -11.47 -8.47
C ILE A 152 11.41 -10.12 -7.74
N LEU A 153 12.44 -9.86 -6.93
CA LEU A 153 12.56 -8.60 -6.20
C LEU A 153 12.64 -7.40 -7.16
N THR A 154 13.37 -7.52 -8.25
CA THR A 154 13.45 -6.49 -9.28
C THR A 154 12.12 -6.25 -9.95
N TRP A 155 11.39 -7.32 -10.28
CA TRP A 155 10.07 -7.23 -10.87
C TRP A 155 9.05 -6.55 -9.92
N ILE A 156 9.04 -6.91 -8.63
CA ILE A 156 8.18 -6.25 -7.61
C ILE A 156 8.47 -4.75 -7.58
N ARG A 157 9.74 -4.36 -7.46
CA ARG A 157 10.17 -2.95 -7.42
C ARG A 157 9.79 -2.18 -8.69
N CYS A 158 9.97 -2.80 -9.84
CA CYS A 158 9.59 -2.22 -11.12
C CYS A 158 8.07 -1.95 -11.21
N LYS A 159 7.25 -2.95 -10.87
CA LYS A 159 5.79 -2.80 -10.85
C LYS A 159 5.32 -1.71 -9.89
N LEU A 160 5.87 -1.67 -8.68
CA LEU A 160 5.57 -0.61 -7.70
C LEU A 160 5.93 0.78 -8.21
N SER A 161 7.08 0.93 -8.86
CA SER A 161 7.49 2.21 -9.45
C SER A 161 6.48 2.69 -10.50
N PHE A 162 5.96 1.80 -11.33
CA PHE A 162 4.90 2.15 -12.30
C PHE A 162 3.58 2.50 -11.62
N LEU A 163 3.18 1.80 -10.55
CA LEU A 163 1.97 2.13 -9.80
C LEU A 163 2.06 3.51 -9.15
N LEU A 164 3.20 3.82 -8.52
CA LEU A 164 3.45 5.13 -7.90
C LEU A 164 3.51 6.25 -8.94
N LEU A 165 4.17 6.02 -10.07
CA LEU A 165 4.21 6.98 -11.17
C LEU A 165 2.82 7.25 -11.74
N ARG A 166 2.03 6.20 -11.98
CA ARG A 166 0.64 6.34 -12.45
C ARG A 166 -0.21 7.16 -11.46
N ALA A 167 -0.05 6.90 -10.16
CA ALA A 167 -0.71 7.66 -9.11
C ALA A 167 -0.34 9.15 -9.14
N ALA A 168 0.95 9.46 -9.28
CA ALA A 168 1.43 10.83 -9.40
C ALA A 168 0.87 11.53 -10.64
N LEU A 169 0.85 10.86 -11.79
CA LEU A 169 0.31 11.39 -13.05
C LEU A 169 -1.20 11.67 -12.95
N MET A 170 -1.96 10.80 -12.29
CA MET A 170 -3.40 11.02 -12.05
C MET A 170 -3.63 12.28 -11.21
N CYS A 171 -2.86 12.48 -10.15
CA CYS A 171 -2.93 13.69 -9.34
C CYS A 171 -2.59 14.96 -10.13
N VAL A 172 -1.54 14.93 -10.98
CA VAL A 172 -1.15 16.06 -11.84
C VAL A 172 -2.23 16.40 -12.85
N ARG A 173 -2.80 15.39 -13.51
CA ARG A 173 -3.88 15.59 -14.50
C ARG A 173 -5.13 16.20 -13.86
N ALA A 174 -5.49 15.73 -12.68
CA ALA A 174 -6.68 16.22 -11.98
C ALA A 174 -6.50 17.64 -11.39
N SER A 175 -5.28 18.10 -11.21
CA SER A 175 -5.00 19.46 -10.71
C SER A 175 -4.94 20.52 -11.83
N ARG A 176 -5.00 20.12 -13.12
CA ARG A 176 -5.08 21.08 -14.22
C ARG A 176 -6.41 21.81 -14.18
N PRO A 177 -6.43 23.16 -14.28
CA PRO A 177 -7.67 23.90 -14.47
C PRO A 177 -8.33 23.45 -15.77
N HIS A 178 -9.62 23.15 -15.73
CA HIS A 178 -10.42 22.95 -16.93
C HIS A 178 -10.42 24.27 -17.72
N THR A 179 -9.63 24.34 -18.78
CA THR A 179 -9.87 25.32 -19.82
C THR A 179 -11.10 24.83 -20.55
N THR A 180 -12.22 25.52 -20.35
CA THR A 180 -13.42 25.34 -21.17
C THR A 180 -13.10 25.77 -22.61
N LYS A 181 -12.56 24.86 -23.40
CA LYS A 181 -12.70 24.87 -24.83
C LYS A 181 -13.68 23.76 -25.17
N ASN A 182 -14.82 24.17 -25.73
CA ASN A 182 -15.77 23.29 -26.40
C ASN A 182 -15.02 22.55 -27.50
N GLU A 183 -14.56 21.35 -27.25
CA GLU A 183 -14.23 20.37 -28.27
C GLU A 183 -14.64 19.00 -27.71
N THR A 184 -15.72 18.50 -28.32
CA THR A 184 -16.16 17.11 -28.26
C THR A 184 -14.99 16.20 -28.65
N THR A 185 -14.28 15.67 -27.66
CA THR A 185 -13.36 14.57 -27.87
C THR A 185 -13.87 13.38 -27.10
N THR A 186 -14.33 12.43 -27.87
CA THR A 186 -14.95 11.17 -27.48
C THR A 186 -14.06 10.35 -26.54
N THR A 187 -14.68 9.89 -25.47
CA THR A 187 -14.15 9.10 -24.35
C THR A 187 -13.74 7.66 -24.75
N THR A 188 -13.53 7.39 -26.05
CA THR A 188 -13.37 6.02 -26.57
C THR A 188 -11.93 5.51 -26.60
N ASP A 189 -10.91 6.37 -26.48
CA ASP A 189 -9.51 5.93 -26.70
C ASP A 189 -8.83 5.33 -25.45
N PHE A 190 -9.38 5.50 -24.27
CA PHE A 190 -8.74 4.97 -23.05
C PHE A 190 -9.15 3.53 -22.68
N ALA A 191 -10.29 3.07 -23.21
CA ALA A 191 -10.77 1.69 -22.98
C ALA A 191 -10.03 0.65 -23.84
N LEU A 192 -9.47 1.06 -24.99
CA LEU A 192 -8.72 0.16 -25.87
C LEU A 192 -7.31 -0.14 -25.34
N ALA A 193 -6.63 0.82 -24.75
CA ALA A 193 -5.26 0.62 -24.25
C ALA A 193 -5.15 -0.34 -23.05
N CYS A 194 -6.28 -0.62 -22.37
CA CYS A 194 -6.30 -1.56 -21.24
C CYS A 194 -6.64 -3.01 -21.64
N ARG A 195 -7.06 -3.26 -22.87
CA ARG A 195 -7.37 -4.62 -23.35
C ARG A 195 -6.15 -5.39 -23.84
N ASP A 196 -5.14 -4.70 -24.36
CA ASP A 196 -3.94 -5.34 -24.94
C ASP A 196 -2.89 -5.78 -23.91
N ALA A 197 -3.07 -5.42 -22.63
CA ALA A 197 -2.15 -5.82 -21.54
C ALA A 197 -2.52 -7.18 -20.89
N ARG A 198 -3.48 -7.92 -21.44
CA ARG A 198 -3.93 -9.22 -20.88
C ARG A 198 -3.49 -10.46 -21.68
N ILE A 199 -2.59 -10.31 -22.64
CA ILE A 199 -2.06 -11.44 -23.40
C ILE A 199 -0.52 -11.41 -23.27
N ASN A 200 -0.03 -12.24 -22.42
CA ASN A 200 1.18 -13.05 -22.29
C ASN A 200 1.63 -13.14 -20.83
#